data_00d84ad0f06584e49b9e538d9751626d
#
_entry.id   00d84ad0f06584e49b9e538d9751626d
#
_cell.length_a   1.000
_cell.length_b   1.000
_cell.length_c   1.000
_cell.angle_alpha   90.00
_cell.angle_beta   90.00
_cell.angle_gamma   90.00
#
_symmetry.space_group_name_H-M   'P 1'
#
loop_
_entity.id
_entity.type
_entity.pdbx_description
1 polymer ?
#
loop_
_entity_poly.entity_id
_entity_poly.type
_entity_poly.pdbx_seq_one_letter_code
_entity_poly.pdbx_strand_id
1 'polypeptide(L)'
;MNFLKRNKKLLVVITVFLVVLVAGVQLKNILYPGGGAIYGNRLDGIEDVKLAENLDNQIQEKLKDIVSKVEVRLSGRIVNITMTVNGDISASVAKTNSKKILELFAEKQLNYYDIQVFLKKDTDATDFPIIGYKHQNKDTFTWTKDRA
;
A
#
# COMPACT_ATOMS: atom_id res chain seq x y z
N MET A 1 40.93 42.27 -24.30
CA MET A 1 39.87 43.05 -23.57
C MET A 1 38.69 43.53 -24.41
N ASN A 2 38.68 43.26 -25.74
CA ASN A 2 37.62 43.75 -26.67
C ASN A 2 36.46 42.77 -26.86
N PHE A 3 36.58 41.48 -26.55
CA PHE A 3 35.51 40.48 -26.73
C PHE A 3 34.33 40.74 -25.78
N LEU A 4 34.61 41.05 -24.51
CA LEU A 4 33.61 41.35 -23.49
C LEU A 4 32.80 42.61 -23.81
N LYS A 5 33.43 43.65 -24.35
CA LYS A 5 32.72 44.88 -24.76
C LYS A 5 31.81 44.68 -25.97
N ARG A 6 32.24 43.84 -26.95
CA ARG A 6 31.47 43.57 -28.18
C ARG A 6 30.23 42.69 -27.93
N ASN A 7 30.28 41.82 -26.92
CA ASN A 7 29.22 40.86 -26.63
C ASN A 7 28.45 41.12 -25.33
N LYS A 8 28.40 42.39 -24.87
CA LYS A 8 27.71 42.75 -23.62
C LYS A 8 26.28 42.23 -23.55
N LYS A 9 25.50 42.32 -24.62
CA LYS A 9 24.10 41.83 -24.67
C LYS A 9 24.05 40.31 -24.48
N LEU A 10 24.97 39.55 -25.12
CA LEU A 10 25.07 38.10 -24.99
C LEU A 10 25.44 37.69 -23.55
N LEU A 11 26.39 38.40 -22.93
CA LEU A 11 26.79 38.15 -21.55
C LEU A 11 25.63 38.37 -20.57
N VAL A 12 24.86 39.46 -20.76
CA VAL A 12 23.69 39.72 -19.91
C VAL A 12 22.67 38.58 -20.06
N VAL A 13 22.39 38.12 -21.28
CA VAL A 13 21.43 37.01 -21.51
C VAL A 13 21.90 35.73 -20.84
N ILE A 14 23.22 35.39 -20.98
CA ILE A 14 23.79 34.20 -20.33
C ILE A 14 23.70 34.34 -18.80
N THR A 15 24.00 35.51 -18.23
CA THR A 15 23.93 35.74 -16.79
C THR A 15 22.49 35.58 -16.28
N VAL A 16 21.51 36.18 -16.97
CA VAL A 16 20.10 36.03 -16.60
C VAL A 16 19.66 34.56 -16.67
N PHE A 17 20.07 33.86 -17.72
CA PHE A 17 19.76 32.42 -17.86
C PHE A 17 20.34 31.58 -16.71
N LEU A 18 21.60 31.83 -16.32
CA LEU A 18 22.24 31.15 -15.16
C LEU A 18 21.50 31.46 -13.84
N VAL A 19 21.11 32.71 -13.63
CA VAL A 19 20.34 33.10 -12.42
C VAL A 19 19.00 32.37 -12.38
N VAL A 20 18.28 32.27 -13.50
CA VAL A 20 17.00 31.54 -13.60
C VAL A 20 17.20 30.04 -13.34
N LEU A 21 18.27 29.44 -13.88
CA LEU A 21 18.60 28.03 -13.62
C LEU A 21 18.88 27.78 -12.13
N VAL A 22 19.71 28.60 -11.49
CA VAL A 22 20.03 28.47 -10.08
C VAL A 22 18.75 28.67 -9.23
N ALA A 23 17.94 29.69 -9.54
CA ALA A 23 16.68 29.91 -8.86
C ALA A 23 15.71 28.72 -9.01
N GLY A 24 15.63 28.13 -10.19
CA GLY A 24 14.82 26.93 -10.46
C GLY A 24 15.27 25.72 -9.64
N VAL A 25 16.58 25.49 -9.55
CA VAL A 25 17.14 24.39 -8.72
C VAL A 25 16.86 24.62 -7.24
N GLN A 26 17.03 25.85 -6.75
CA GLN A 26 16.72 26.20 -5.34
C GLN A 26 15.23 26.05 -5.04
N LEU A 27 14.38 26.52 -5.94
CA LEU A 27 12.92 26.38 -5.79
C LEU A 27 12.50 24.91 -5.77
N LYS A 28 13.09 24.07 -6.66
CA LYS A 28 12.88 22.62 -6.64
C LYS A 28 13.29 22.03 -5.28
N ASN A 29 14.46 22.39 -4.75
CA ASN A 29 14.94 21.85 -3.48
C ASN A 29 14.09 22.30 -2.28
N ILE A 30 13.50 23.49 -2.34
CA ILE A 30 12.58 24.01 -1.30
C ILE A 30 11.21 23.32 -1.39
N LEU A 31 10.67 23.16 -2.60
CA LEU A 31 9.35 22.57 -2.81
C LEU A 31 9.37 21.04 -2.71
N TYR A 32 10.51 20.41 -3.04
CA TYR A 32 10.68 18.96 -3.05
C TYR A 32 11.98 18.57 -2.34
N PRO A 33 12.10 18.80 -1.03
CA PRO A 33 13.26 18.37 -0.26
C PRO A 33 13.35 16.85 -0.28
N GLY A 34 14.40 16.31 -0.91
CA GLY A 34 14.61 14.86 -1.05
C GLY A 34 14.19 14.25 -2.38
N GLY A 35 13.67 15.05 -3.34
CA GLY A 35 13.51 14.63 -4.74
C GLY A 35 12.41 13.62 -5.07
N GLY A 36 11.56 13.25 -4.11
CA GLY A 36 10.42 12.36 -4.28
C GLY A 36 9.13 12.93 -3.72
N ALA A 37 8.00 12.32 -4.03
CA ALA A 37 6.73 12.65 -3.40
C ALA A 37 6.88 12.50 -1.89
N ILE A 38 6.56 13.55 -1.13
CA ILE A 38 6.64 13.55 0.34
C ILE A 38 5.49 12.71 0.87
N TYR A 39 5.67 11.38 0.90
CA TYR A 39 4.76 10.48 1.62
C TYR A 39 5.03 10.47 3.12
N GLY A 40 5.84 11.41 3.63
CA GLY A 40 6.33 11.41 5.01
C GLY A 40 7.09 10.11 5.34
N ASN A 41 7.41 9.91 6.62
CA ASN A 41 8.09 8.69 7.11
C ASN A 41 7.14 7.48 7.22
N ARG A 42 6.01 7.52 6.51
CA ARG A 42 4.97 6.49 6.63
C ARG A 42 5.44 5.10 6.19
N LEU A 43 6.45 5.01 5.34
CA LEU A 43 7.00 3.76 4.84
C LEU A 43 8.33 3.38 5.50
N ASP A 44 8.78 4.12 6.51
CA ASP A 44 9.99 3.77 7.24
C ASP A 44 9.86 2.36 7.84
N GLY A 45 10.90 1.54 7.67
CA GLY A 45 10.94 0.17 8.14
C GLY A 45 10.23 -0.87 7.25
N ILE A 46 9.67 -0.50 6.09
CA ILE A 46 9.01 -1.45 5.18
C ILE A 46 9.96 -2.55 4.68
N GLU A 47 11.25 -2.23 4.56
CA GLU A 47 12.28 -3.18 4.12
C GLU A 47 12.53 -4.30 5.14
N ASP A 48 12.24 -4.05 6.44
CA ASP A 48 12.46 -4.99 7.54
C ASP A 48 11.27 -5.95 7.74
N VAL A 49 10.14 -5.70 7.05
CA VAL A 49 8.88 -6.42 7.24
C VAL A 49 8.30 -6.95 5.93
N LYS A 50 9.15 -7.31 4.98
CA LYS A 50 8.73 -7.84 3.68
C LYS A 50 7.78 -9.02 3.83
N LEU A 51 6.71 -9.01 3.06
CA LEU A 51 5.77 -10.14 2.98
C LEU A 51 6.38 -11.28 2.15
N ALA A 52 5.94 -12.51 2.39
CA ALA A 52 6.30 -13.64 1.56
C ALA A 52 5.78 -13.43 0.13
N GLU A 53 6.59 -13.70 -0.89
CA GLU A 53 6.23 -13.55 -2.31
C GLU A 53 5.05 -14.43 -2.72
N ASN A 54 4.86 -15.56 -2.03
CA ASN A 54 3.80 -16.53 -2.27
C ASN A 54 2.71 -16.52 -1.17
N LEU A 55 2.50 -15.38 -0.52
CA LEU A 55 1.53 -15.26 0.58
C LEU A 55 0.10 -15.62 0.15
N ASP A 56 -0.30 -15.30 -1.08
CA ASP A 56 -1.57 -15.68 -1.69
C ASP A 56 -1.75 -17.20 -1.73
N ASN A 57 -0.73 -17.93 -2.18
CA ASN A 57 -0.74 -19.40 -2.21
C ASN A 57 -0.78 -20.00 -0.80
N GLN A 58 -0.04 -19.42 0.15
CA GLN A 58 -0.08 -19.88 1.54
C GLN A 58 -1.46 -19.69 2.17
N ILE A 59 -2.11 -18.57 1.92
CA ILE A 59 -3.48 -18.31 2.39
C ILE A 59 -4.45 -19.29 1.73
N GLN A 60 -4.34 -19.49 0.42
CA GLN A 60 -5.21 -20.39 -0.33
C GLN A 60 -5.08 -21.84 0.16
N GLU A 61 -3.86 -22.34 0.39
CA GLU A 61 -3.65 -23.69 0.93
C GLU A 61 -4.22 -23.82 2.36
N LYS A 62 -3.99 -22.80 3.21
CA LYS A 62 -4.51 -22.80 4.59
C LYS A 62 -6.03 -22.78 4.66
N LEU A 63 -6.69 -22.19 3.67
CA LEU A 63 -8.15 -22.00 3.62
C LEU A 63 -8.81 -22.74 2.43
N LYS A 64 -8.17 -23.77 1.85
CA LYS A 64 -8.61 -24.47 0.63
C LYS A 64 -10.04 -25.00 0.68
N ASP A 65 -10.53 -25.38 1.87
CA ASP A 65 -11.91 -25.84 2.05
C ASP A 65 -12.94 -24.72 2.12
N ILE A 66 -12.46 -23.45 2.26
CA ILE A 66 -13.30 -22.27 2.48
C ILE A 66 -13.29 -21.35 1.26
N VAL A 67 -12.13 -21.23 0.57
CA VAL A 67 -11.95 -20.30 -0.53
C VAL A 67 -11.44 -21.00 -1.79
N SER A 68 -11.95 -20.57 -2.93
CA SER A 68 -11.53 -21.06 -4.27
C SER A 68 -10.39 -20.22 -4.85
N LYS A 69 -10.29 -18.95 -4.48
CA LYS A 69 -9.29 -18.02 -5.00
C LYS A 69 -8.86 -17.00 -3.95
N VAL A 70 -7.57 -16.70 -3.95
CA VAL A 70 -6.98 -15.64 -3.11
C VAL A 70 -6.12 -14.72 -3.98
N GLU A 71 -6.20 -13.43 -3.74
CA GLU A 71 -5.34 -12.41 -4.33
C GLU A 71 -4.83 -11.49 -3.23
N VAL A 72 -3.51 -11.27 -3.19
CA VAL A 72 -2.86 -10.37 -2.22
C VAL A 72 -2.25 -9.19 -2.95
N ARG A 73 -2.52 -7.98 -2.46
CA ARG A 73 -1.93 -6.74 -2.96
C ARG A 73 -1.41 -5.89 -1.81
N LEU A 74 -0.16 -5.46 -1.90
CA LEU A 74 0.42 -4.49 -0.99
C LEU A 74 0.28 -3.07 -1.54
N SER A 75 -0.28 -2.15 -0.74
CA SER A 75 -0.40 -0.74 -1.08
C SER A 75 0.10 0.10 0.10
N GLY A 76 1.36 0.51 0.04
CA GLY A 76 2.04 1.16 1.16
C GLY A 76 2.07 0.26 2.40
N ARG A 77 1.39 0.65 3.47
CA ARG A 77 1.26 -0.15 4.71
C ARG A 77 -0.05 -0.94 4.80
N ILE A 78 -0.79 -1.08 3.71
CA ILE A 78 -2.05 -1.81 3.69
C ILE A 78 -1.87 -3.09 2.87
N VAL A 79 -2.09 -4.24 3.49
CA VAL A 79 -2.17 -5.54 2.82
C VAL A 79 -3.64 -5.79 2.49
N ASN A 80 -3.98 -5.76 1.20
CA ASN A 80 -5.32 -6.05 0.70
C ASN A 80 -5.39 -7.51 0.27
N ILE A 81 -6.27 -8.28 0.88
CA ILE A 81 -6.49 -9.71 0.62
C ILE A 81 -7.90 -9.90 0.12
N THR A 82 -8.06 -10.25 -1.16
CA THR A 82 -9.36 -10.60 -1.74
C THR A 82 -9.49 -12.10 -1.78
N MET A 83 -10.56 -12.63 -1.21
CA MET A 83 -10.85 -14.06 -1.16
C MET A 83 -12.22 -14.36 -1.77
N THR A 84 -12.25 -15.27 -2.73
CA THR A 84 -13.50 -15.83 -3.27
C THR A 84 -13.91 -17.02 -2.42
N VAL A 85 -15.01 -16.90 -1.70
CA VAL A 85 -15.53 -17.91 -0.77
C VAL A 85 -16.36 -18.94 -1.55
N ASN A 86 -16.20 -20.23 -1.22
CA ASN A 86 -16.97 -21.31 -1.83
C ASN A 86 -18.48 -21.15 -1.60
N GLY A 87 -19.29 -21.59 -2.56
CA GLY A 87 -20.71 -21.29 -2.63
C GLY A 87 -21.55 -21.73 -1.41
N ASP A 88 -21.20 -22.85 -0.80
CA ASP A 88 -21.84 -23.46 0.35
C ASP A 88 -21.43 -22.85 1.72
N ILE A 89 -20.37 -22.07 1.72
CA ILE A 89 -19.82 -21.48 2.98
C ILE A 89 -20.62 -20.25 3.38
N SER A 90 -21.10 -20.24 4.62
CA SER A 90 -21.81 -19.09 5.19
C SER A 90 -20.87 -17.92 5.58
N ALA A 91 -21.42 -16.72 5.67
CA ALA A 91 -20.70 -15.52 6.09
C ALA A 91 -19.98 -15.68 7.44
N SER A 92 -20.62 -16.32 8.42
CA SER A 92 -20.07 -16.58 9.76
C SER A 92 -18.86 -17.53 9.69
N VAL A 93 -18.96 -18.60 8.94
CA VAL A 93 -17.86 -19.58 8.75
C VAL A 93 -16.70 -18.93 8.02
N ALA A 94 -16.96 -18.14 6.97
CA ALA A 94 -15.95 -17.41 6.24
C ALA A 94 -15.19 -16.42 7.14
N LYS A 95 -15.88 -15.59 7.94
CA LYS A 95 -15.29 -14.66 8.91
C LYS A 95 -14.39 -15.37 9.92
N THR A 96 -14.90 -16.46 10.51
CA THR A 96 -14.18 -17.22 11.55
C THR A 96 -12.89 -17.82 10.99
N ASN A 97 -12.94 -18.43 9.82
CA ASN A 97 -11.77 -19.06 9.21
C ASN A 97 -10.76 -18.02 8.68
N SER A 98 -11.24 -16.89 8.18
CA SER A 98 -10.34 -15.81 7.70
C SER A 98 -9.40 -15.28 8.78
N LYS A 99 -9.75 -15.38 10.06
CA LYS A 99 -8.84 -15.00 11.16
C LYS A 99 -7.54 -15.82 11.17
N LYS A 100 -7.57 -17.06 10.69
CA LYS A 100 -6.41 -17.96 10.64
C LYS A 100 -5.29 -17.45 9.72
N ILE A 101 -5.60 -16.52 8.79
CA ILE A 101 -4.57 -15.93 7.93
C ILE A 101 -3.55 -15.12 8.72
N LEU A 102 -3.92 -14.56 9.87
CA LEU A 102 -3.03 -13.78 10.73
C LEU A 102 -1.84 -14.60 11.23
N GLU A 103 -1.98 -15.92 11.33
CA GLU A 103 -0.91 -16.85 11.72
C GLU A 103 0.20 -16.96 10.65
N LEU A 104 -0.05 -16.50 9.42
CA LEU A 104 0.93 -16.47 8.33
C LEU A 104 1.82 -15.22 8.36
N PHE A 105 1.51 -14.28 9.23
CA PHE A 105 2.27 -13.05 9.39
C PHE A 105 3.15 -13.12 10.63
N ALA A 106 4.40 -12.68 10.52
CA ALA A 106 5.25 -12.47 11.67
C ALA A 106 4.70 -11.32 12.55
N GLU A 107 4.98 -11.35 13.85
CA GLU A 107 4.54 -10.32 14.79
C GLU A 107 4.93 -8.91 14.34
N LYS A 108 6.15 -8.73 13.84
CA LYS A 108 6.62 -7.44 13.29
C LYS A 108 5.76 -6.96 12.12
N GLN A 109 5.30 -7.88 11.26
CA GLN A 109 4.42 -7.57 10.13
C GLN A 109 3.02 -7.18 10.62
N LEU A 110 2.47 -7.91 11.60
CA LEU A 110 1.16 -7.60 12.21
C LEU A 110 1.14 -6.23 12.91
N ASN A 111 2.28 -5.80 13.46
CA ASN A 111 2.45 -4.51 14.12
C ASN A 111 2.76 -3.37 13.14
N TYR A 112 3.16 -3.69 11.91
CA TYR A 112 3.51 -2.71 10.90
C TYR A 112 2.37 -2.48 9.89
N TYR A 113 1.70 -3.56 9.43
CA TYR A 113 0.69 -3.49 8.39
C TYR A 113 -0.73 -3.40 8.94
N ASP A 114 -1.54 -2.58 8.28
CA ASP A 114 -2.98 -2.71 8.30
C ASP A 114 -3.38 -3.81 7.31
N ILE A 115 -4.24 -4.75 7.73
CA ILE A 115 -4.68 -5.85 6.88
C ILE A 115 -6.16 -5.70 6.58
N GLN A 116 -6.50 -5.62 5.30
CA GLN A 116 -7.88 -5.55 4.83
C GLN A 116 -8.22 -6.85 4.09
N VAL A 117 -9.28 -7.50 4.53
CA VAL A 117 -9.80 -8.72 3.92
C VAL A 117 -11.13 -8.42 3.24
N PHE A 118 -11.24 -8.79 1.98
CA PHE A 118 -12.44 -8.67 1.18
C PHE A 118 -12.94 -10.05 0.81
N LEU A 119 -14.03 -10.49 1.47
CA LEU A 119 -14.69 -11.77 1.20
C LEU A 119 -15.80 -11.55 0.18
N LYS A 120 -15.74 -12.23 -0.95
CA LYS A 120 -16.77 -12.21 -1.97
C LYS A 120 -17.19 -13.63 -2.36
N LYS A 121 -18.33 -13.76 -3.00
CA LYS A 121 -18.76 -14.97 -3.75
C LYS A 121 -18.84 -14.65 -5.24
N ASP A 122 -18.77 -15.67 -6.08
CA ASP A 122 -18.99 -15.53 -7.52
C ASP A 122 -20.49 -15.48 -7.86
N THR A 123 -21.36 -15.70 -6.87
CA THR A 123 -22.82 -15.63 -6.98
C THR A 123 -23.36 -14.43 -6.20
N ASP A 124 -24.54 -13.92 -6.60
CA ASP A 124 -25.23 -12.84 -5.90
C ASP A 124 -25.79 -13.34 -4.54
N ALA A 125 -24.95 -13.34 -3.54
CA ALA A 125 -25.31 -13.70 -2.18
C ALA A 125 -25.52 -12.43 -1.34
N THR A 126 -26.69 -12.30 -0.72
CA THR A 126 -27.10 -11.12 0.07
C THR A 126 -26.16 -10.83 1.24
N ASP A 127 -25.49 -11.87 1.75
CA ASP A 127 -24.56 -11.76 2.89
C ASP A 127 -23.14 -11.35 2.48
N PHE A 128 -22.87 -11.25 1.18
CA PHE A 128 -21.57 -10.83 0.61
C PHE A 128 -21.78 -9.57 -0.26
N PRO A 129 -20.72 -8.77 -0.48
CA PRO A 129 -19.36 -8.90 0.07
C PRO A 129 -19.27 -8.49 1.54
N ILE A 130 -18.25 -9.01 2.22
CA ILE A 130 -17.92 -8.69 3.62
C ILE A 130 -16.50 -8.15 3.67
N ILE A 131 -16.29 -7.06 4.40
CA ILE A 131 -14.96 -6.47 4.58
C ILE A 131 -14.55 -6.61 6.04
N GLY A 132 -13.39 -7.20 6.25
CA GLY A 132 -12.69 -7.26 7.53
C GLY A 132 -11.50 -6.31 7.52
N TYR A 133 -11.30 -5.59 8.59
CA TYR A 133 -10.19 -4.68 8.76
C TYR A 133 -9.46 -4.94 10.08
N LYS A 134 -8.15 -5.17 10.01
CA LYS A 134 -7.27 -5.26 11.17
C LYS A 134 -6.28 -4.11 11.13
N HIS A 135 -6.38 -3.21 12.08
CA HIS A 135 -5.38 -2.16 12.29
C HIS A 135 -4.11 -2.75 12.92
N GLN A 136 -2.95 -2.17 12.61
CA GLN A 136 -1.65 -2.58 13.17
C GLN A 136 -1.65 -2.75 14.70
N ASN A 137 -2.44 -1.94 15.44
CA ASN A 137 -2.54 -1.97 16.90
C ASN A 137 -3.68 -2.87 17.42
N LYS A 138 -4.23 -3.76 16.59
CA LYS A 138 -5.30 -4.69 16.95
C LYS A 138 -4.90 -6.13 16.63
N ASP A 139 -5.39 -7.07 17.41
CA ASP A 139 -5.06 -8.50 17.28
C ASP A 139 -6.07 -9.27 16.41
N THR A 140 -7.17 -8.63 16.01
CA THR A 140 -8.24 -9.28 15.26
C THR A 140 -8.92 -8.35 14.28
N PHE A 141 -9.71 -8.94 13.37
CA PHE A 141 -10.53 -8.20 12.42
C PHE A 141 -11.77 -7.59 13.04
N THR A 142 -12.10 -6.37 12.60
CA THR A 142 -13.42 -5.75 12.75
C THR A 142 -14.15 -5.89 11.41
N TRP A 143 -15.40 -6.37 11.41
CA TRP A 143 -16.16 -6.65 10.20
C TRP A 143 -17.22 -5.58 9.95
N THR A 144 -17.45 -5.23 8.67
CA THR A 144 -18.38 -4.13 8.31
C THR A 144 -19.84 -4.42 8.64
N LYS A 145 -20.27 -5.68 8.57
CA LYS A 145 -21.66 -6.10 8.86
C LYS A 145 -21.91 -6.41 10.34
N ASP A 146 -20.91 -6.27 11.21
CA ASP A 146 -21.08 -6.45 12.66
C ASP A 146 -21.47 -5.13 13.37
N ARG A 147 -21.69 -4.05 12.61
CA ARG A 147 -22.09 -2.72 13.11
C ARG A 147 -23.57 -2.40 12.95
N ALA A 148 -24.39 -3.38 12.51
CA ALA A 148 -25.83 -3.25 12.37
C ALA A 148 -26.55 -3.71 13.62
#